data_af75b58fa20986e6e16647ba5f88c91c
#
_entry.id   af75b58fa20986e6e16647ba5f88c91c
#
_cell.length_a   1.000
_cell.length_b   1.000
_cell.length_c   1.000
_cell.angle_alpha   90.00
_cell.angle_beta   90.00
_cell.angle_gamma   90.00
#
_symmetry.space_group_name_H-M   'P 1'
#
loop_
_entity.id
_entity.type
_entity.pdbx_description
1 polymer ?
#
loop_
_entity_poly.entity_id
_entity_poly.type
_entity_poly.pdbx_seq_one_letter_code
_entity_poly.pdbx_strand_id
1 'polypeptide(L)'
;MTALNTYRRWLARVEDDALRAELSALDEVRDAAQIEDRFYRDLAFGTGGLRGVLGAGTNRMNVYVVRRATQGLAAYLKAAGLPLRCAIAYDSRIGSARFARETARVLAANGVTAYLYPRLEPTPALSWAVRYYGCGAGVCVTASHNPAAYNGYKVYGPDGCQITLEAADAVSKHIGAADHFDGVRLCGFADALADGIVRMIGEDCLEAFLDAVERRSVWDGDRSALRVVYTPLNGAGRECVTRLLRRIGVTDVTLVPEQAWPDGSFPTCPYPNPEERAALERGLALARETHADLLLGTDPDCDRMGAAVPDGGDYRLLTGNEMGVLLLDYLCRRRSENGTMPARPVAVTTIVSTDMADAVAAHYGIELRRTLTGFKFIGEQIGELERAGETERYLFGFEESYGYLSGPHVRDKDAVNAALLCCEMAAWYRAQGMTLAQAMDALYEKFGYYRNELQSVVLPGEDGMERMSAILTALRAAPPHTLAGERVTRVRDYLGGLDGLPASDVLELRTAHVKVIVRPSGTEPKLKLYYSAHARTMAEAAALCAAARQDMSARLGE
;
A
#
# COMPACT_ATOMS: atom_id res chain seq x y z
N MET A 1 -12.83 28.34 15.43
CA MET A 1 -12.25 28.38 16.81
C MET A 1 -10.76 28.48 16.62
N THR A 2 -10.00 29.27 17.39
CA THR A 2 -8.55 29.30 17.30
C THR A 2 -7.95 27.97 17.84
N ALA A 3 -6.74 27.62 17.45
CA ALA A 3 -6.06 26.43 17.96
C ALA A 3 -5.96 26.44 19.50
N LEU A 4 -5.65 27.59 20.09
CA LEU A 4 -5.59 27.75 21.54
C LEU A 4 -6.94 27.48 22.23
N ASN A 5 -8.05 27.97 21.65
CA ASN A 5 -9.38 27.71 22.22
C ASN A 5 -9.76 26.23 22.11
N THR A 6 -9.37 25.57 21.01
CA THR A 6 -9.57 24.14 20.80
C THR A 6 -8.73 23.33 21.80
N TYR A 7 -7.47 23.71 22.02
CA TYR A 7 -6.60 23.10 23.03
C TYR A 7 -7.21 23.18 24.44
N ARG A 8 -7.66 24.38 24.87
CA ARG A 8 -8.29 24.56 26.19
C ARG A 8 -9.54 23.70 26.37
N ARG A 9 -10.37 23.60 25.32
CA ARG A 9 -11.52 22.71 25.31
C ARG A 9 -11.11 21.25 25.46
N TRP A 10 -10.09 20.80 24.73
CA TRP A 10 -9.58 19.44 24.84
C TRP A 10 -9.02 19.14 26.23
N LEU A 11 -8.20 20.02 26.77
CA LEU A 11 -7.63 19.87 28.12
C LEU A 11 -8.74 19.72 29.19
N ALA A 12 -9.86 20.42 29.04
CA ALA A 12 -11.00 20.32 29.95
C ALA A 12 -11.87 19.07 29.75
N ARG A 13 -11.86 18.44 28.56
CA ARG A 13 -12.82 17.39 28.17
C ARG A 13 -12.18 16.01 28.02
N VAL A 14 -10.87 15.90 27.82
CA VAL A 14 -10.20 14.63 27.62
C VAL A 14 -10.21 13.81 28.92
N GLU A 15 -10.76 12.61 28.85
CA GLU A 15 -10.83 11.65 29.97
C GLU A 15 -9.67 10.64 29.96
N ASP A 16 -9.01 10.48 28.82
CA ASP A 16 -7.85 9.61 28.67
C ASP A 16 -6.66 10.19 29.44
N ASP A 17 -6.17 9.46 30.43
CA ASP A 17 -5.13 9.95 31.34
C ASP A 17 -3.83 10.28 30.62
N ALA A 18 -3.42 9.46 29.62
CA ALA A 18 -2.18 9.68 28.89
C ALA A 18 -2.28 10.94 28.02
N LEU A 19 -3.39 11.09 27.28
CA LEU A 19 -3.63 12.29 26.46
C LEU A 19 -3.81 13.56 27.32
N ARG A 20 -4.46 13.43 28.48
CA ARG A 20 -4.60 14.53 29.43
C ARG A 20 -3.24 14.96 30.00
N ALA A 21 -2.39 14.00 30.38
CA ALA A 21 -1.04 14.30 30.86
C ALA A 21 -0.21 14.99 29.79
N GLU A 22 -0.29 14.51 28.53
CA GLU A 22 0.40 15.12 27.38
C GLU A 22 -0.06 16.57 27.16
N LEU A 23 -1.36 16.86 27.21
CA LEU A 23 -1.88 18.23 27.09
C LEU A 23 -1.48 19.10 28.28
N SER A 24 -1.57 18.57 29.50
CA SER A 24 -1.24 19.33 30.71
C SER A 24 0.25 19.71 30.80
N ALA A 25 1.11 19.04 30.08
CA ALA A 25 2.55 19.34 30.02
C ALA A 25 2.87 20.52 29.09
N LEU A 26 1.92 20.98 28.27
CA LEU A 26 2.12 22.11 27.35
C LEU A 26 1.84 23.44 28.04
N ASP A 27 2.76 24.38 27.89
CA ASP A 27 2.59 25.77 28.32
C ASP A 27 2.08 26.61 27.15
N GLU A 28 1.01 27.40 27.37
CA GLU A 28 0.32 28.13 26.30
C GLU A 28 1.20 29.18 25.58
N VAL A 29 2.26 29.68 26.24
CA VAL A 29 3.15 30.69 25.67
C VAL A 29 4.41 30.03 25.10
N ARG A 30 5.07 29.19 25.91
CA ARG A 30 6.32 28.52 25.54
C ARG A 30 6.11 27.52 24.39
N ASP A 31 5.01 26.77 24.44
CA ASP A 31 4.71 25.68 23.51
C ASP A 31 3.63 26.07 22.48
N ALA A 32 3.42 27.37 22.22
CA ALA A 32 2.38 27.89 21.31
C ALA A 32 2.45 27.25 19.91
N ALA A 33 3.64 27.05 19.35
CA ALA A 33 3.80 26.41 18.05
C ALA A 33 3.37 24.94 18.06
N GLN A 34 3.60 24.19 19.16
CA GLN A 34 3.13 22.82 19.30
C GLN A 34 1.62 22.75 19.45
N ILE A 35 1.02 23.72 20.18
CA ILE A 35 -0.44 23.83 20.31
C ILE A 35 -1.06 24.15 18.96
N GLU A 36 -0.48 25.08 18.21
CA GLU A 36 -0.94 25.40 16.86
C GLU A 36 -0.91 24.15 15.96
N ASP A 37 0.22 23.46 15.86
CA ASP A 37 0.39 22.25 15.04
C ASP A 37 -0.60 21.12 15.38
N ARG A 38 -0.96 20.98 16.67
CA ARG A 38 -1.91 19.95 17.14
C ARG A 38 -3.37 20.29 16.91
N PHE A 39 -3.73 21.58 16.82
CA PHE A 39 -5.13 22.05 16.90
C PHE A 39 -5.56 23.03 15.80
N TYR A 40 -4.67 23.44 14.85
CA TYR A 40 -5.04 24.38 13.79
C TYR A 40 -6.10 23.85 12.82
N ARG A 41 -6.23 22.55 12.73
CA ARG A 41 -7.25 21.86 11.92
C ARG A 41 -7.57 20.46 12.49
N ASP A 42 -8.60 19.85 11.95
CA ASP A 42 -8.86 18.41 12.13
C ASP A 42 -7.95 17.60 11.21
N LEU A 43 -7.58 16.40 11.65
CA LEU A 43 -6.88 15.44 10.81
C LEU A 43 -7.74 15.08 9.61
N ALA A 44 -7.23 15.36 8.41
CA ALA A 44 -7.98 15.17 7.18
C ALA A 44 -8.25 13.68 6.91
N PHE A 45 -9.52 13.37 6.59
CA PHE A 45 -9.89 12.09 6.03
C PHE A 45 -9.58 12.13 4.52
N GLY A 46 -8.36 11.73 4.15
CA GLY A 46 -7.88 11.79 2.78
C GLY A 46 -8.69 10.91 1.80
N THR A 47 -8.04 10.37 0.80
CA THR A 47 -8.68 9.61 -0.29
C THR A 47 -9.21 8.22 0.10
N GLY A 48 -9.23 7.88 1.38
CA GLY A 48 -9.72 6.57 1.86
C GLY A 48 -9.37 6.29 3.32
N GLY A 49 -9.11 7.32 4.14
CA GLY A 49 -8.83 7.14 5.56
C GLY A 49 -8.01 8.26 6.20
N LEU A 50 -7.73 8.10 7.48
CA LEU A 50 -6.88 9.00 8.26
C LEU A 50 -5.44 8.48 8.31
N ARG A 51 -4.47 9.38 8.37
CA ARG A 51 -3.07 9.07 8.71
C ARG A 51 -2.45 10.28 9.40
N GLY A 52 -1.82 10.06 10.55
CA GLY A 52 -1.20 11.15 11.30
C GLY A 52 -0.27 10.65 12.40
N VAL A 53 0.43 11.59 13.01
CA VAL A 53 1.26 11.34 14.19
C VAL A 53 0.37 11.03 15.39
N LEU A 54 0.77 10.06 16.21
CA LEU A 54 0.12 9.74 17.48
C LEU A 54 0.22 10.92 18.46
N GLY A 55 -0.81 11.13 19.28
CA GLY A 55 -0.80 12.11 20.36
C GLY A 55 -2.12 12.83 20.55
N ALA A 56 -2.15 13.76 21.51
CA ALA A 56 -3.31 14.57 21.81
C ALA A 56 -3.47 15.73 20.82
N GLY A 57 -4.70 15.92 20.34
CA GLY A 57 -5.04 16.99 19.41
C GLY A 57 -5.98 16.56 18.29
N THR A 58 -6.60 17.54 17.64
CA THR A 58 -7.52 17.31 16.51
C THR A 58 -6.75 16.90 15.24
N ASN A 59 -5.51 17.36 15.09
CA ASN A 59 -4.60 17.02 13.98
C ASN A 59 -3.61 15.89 14.36
N ARG A 60 -4.07 14.95 15.18
CA ARG A 60 -3.29 13.78 15.66
C ARG A 60 -4.14 12.52 15.63
N MET A 61 -3.47 11.36 15.54
CA MET A 61 -4.12 10.06 15.72
C MET A 61 -4.27 9.76 17.20
N ASN A 62 -5.51 9.65 17.66
CA ASN A 62 -5.88 9.27 19.03
C ASN A 62 -7.29 8.69 19.08
N VAL A 63 -7.71 8.21 20.24
CA VAL A 63 -9.02 7.55 20.42
C VAL A 63 -10.21 8.45 20.06
N TYR A 64 -10.14 9.75 20.31
CA TYR A 64 -11.23 10.69 20.01
C TYR A 64 -11.39 10.91 18.51
N VAL A 65 -10.28 11.04 17.79
CA VAL A 65 -10.27 11.19 16.33
C VAL A 65 -10.75 9.89 15.65
N VAL A 66 -10.31 8.71 16.14
CA VAL A 66 -10.77 7.40 15.64
C VAL A 66 -12.27 7.21 15.90
N ARG A 67 -12.75 7.51 17.11
CA ARG A 67 -14.17 7.44 17.48
C ARG A 67 -15.04 8.33 16.57
N ARG A 68 -14.61 9.57 16.35
CA ARG A 68 -15.29 10.52 15.47
C ARG A 68 -15.35 10.03 14.03
N ALA A 69 -14.23 9.54 13.50
CA ALA A 69 -14.16 8.95 12.17
C ALA A 69 -15.12 7.76 12.02
N THR A 70 -15.16 6.90 13.02
CA THR A 70 -16.04 5.73 13.05
C THR A 70 -17.51 6.12 13.16
N GLN A 71 -17.84 7.18 13.92
CA GLN A 71 -19.20 7.73 13.99
C GLN A 71 -19.65 8.23 12.61
N GLY A 72 -18.78 8.92 11.89
CA GLY A 72 -19.03 9.35 10.51
C GLY A 72 -19.22 8.16 9.54
N LEU A 73 -18.40 7.14 9.65
CA LEU A 73 -18.54 5.90 8.87
C LEU A 73 -19.87 5.20 9.14
N ALA A 74 -20.28 5.06 10.41
CA ALA A 74 -21.56 4.46 10.77
C ALA A 74 -22.76 5.27 10.22
N ALA A 75 -22.67 6.59 10.23
CA ALA A 75 -23.68 7.48 9.64
C ALA A 75 -23.75 7.32 8.11
N TYR A 76 -22.60 7.25 7.46
CA TYR A 76 -22.50 7.01 6.01
C TYR A 76 -23.14 5.67 5.62
N LEU A 77 -22.83 4.56 6.32
CA LEU A 77 -23.40 3.24 6.02
C LEU A 77 -24.93 3.28 6.04
N LYS A 78 -25.52 3.96 7.03
CA LYS A 78 -26.97 4.14 7.13
C LYS A 78 -27.53 4.99 6.00
N ALA A 79 -26.91 6.12 5.72
CA ALA A 79 -27.35 7.06 4.69
C ALA A 79 -27.27 6.45 3.28
N ALA A 80 -26.24 5.66 3.01
CA ALA A 80 -26.03 4.97 1.74
C ALA A 80 -26.82 3.66 1.59
N GLY A 81 -27.57 3.23 2.62
CA GLY A 81 -28.33 1.97 2.60
C GLY A 81 -27.45 0.73 2.49
N LEU A 82 -26.19 0.81 2.92
CA LEU A 82 -25.24 -0.29 2.89
C LEU A 82 -25.48 -1.30 4.04
N PRO A 83 -25.02 -2.55 3.91
CA PRO A 83 -25.11 -3.51 5.00
C PRO A 83 -24.52 -2.96 6.30
N LEU A 84 -25.26 -3.02 7.41
CA LEU A 84 -24.81 -2.54 8.72
C LEU A 84 -23.90 -3.57 9.40
N ARG A 85 -22.83 -3.90 8.71
CA ARG A 85 -21.76 -4.81 9.13
C ARG A 85 -20.42 -4.22 8.71
N CYS A 86 -19.40 -4.33 9.57
CA CYS A 86 -18.05 -3.83 9.30
C CYS A 86 -17.01 -4.81 9.82
N ALA A 87 -16.06 -5.22 8.97
CA ALA A 87 -14.90 -5.99 9.37
C ALA A 87 -13.77 -5.06 9.84
N ILE A 88 -12.99 -5.48 10.84
CA ILE A 88 -11.92 -4.68 11.44
C ILE A 88 -10.66 -5.52 11.59
N ALA A 89 -9.56 -5.06 11.00
CA ALA A 89 -8.21 -5.57 11.21
C ALA A 89 -7.28 -4.45 11.69
N TYR A 90 -6.12 -4.84 12.18
CA TYR A 90 -5.11 -3.89 12.66
C TYR A 90 -3.71 -4.51 12.59
N ASP A 91 -2.70 -3.65 12.49
CA ASP A 91 -1.29 -4.02 12.49
C ASP A 91 -0.65 -3.98 13.89
N SER A 92 0.69 -4.10 13.95
CA SER A 92 1.47 -4.11 15.19
C SER A 92 1.68 -2.73 15.80
N ARG A 93 1.30 -1.63 15.15
CA ARG A 93 1.62 -0.27 15.57
C ARG A 93 1.07 0.07 16.94
N ILE A 94 1.78 0.97 17.63
CA ILE A 94 1.35 1.51 18.93
C ILE A 94 -0.07 2.06 18.79
N GLY A 95 -0.98 1.58 19.64
CA GLY A 95 -2.37 2.00 19.67
C GLY A 95 -3.31 1.26 18.70
N SER A 96 -2.82 0.49 17.71
CA SER A 96 -3.67 -0.13 16.69
C SER A 96 -4.75 -1.05 17.27
N ALA A 97 -4.41 -1.95 18.18
CA ALA A 97 -5.38 -2.82 18.84
C ALA A 97 -6.42 -2.03 19.65
N ARG A 98 -6.00 -0.95 20.33
CA ARG A 98 -6.89 -0.06 21.06
C ARG A 98 -7.85 0.66 20.11
N PHE A 99 -7.35 1.23 19.03
CA PHE A 99 -8.16 1.94 18.04
C PHE A 99 -9.16 1.01 17.35
N ALA A 100 -8.76 -0.24 17.06
CA ALA A 100 -9.65 -1.25 16.51
C ALA A 100 -10.81 -1.59 17.48
N ARG A 101 -10.53 -1.72 18.78
CA ARG A 101 -11.58 -1.92 19.82
C ARG A 101 -12.50 -0.70 19.94
N GLU A 102 -11.96 0.51 19.91
CA GLU A 102 -12.77 1.75 19.93
C GLU A 102 -13.66 1.86 18.68
N THR A 103 -13.14 1.47 17.51
CA THR A 103 -13.93 1.35 16.27
C THR A 103 -15.12 0.39 16.48
N ALA A 104 -14.87 -0.81 17.03
CA ALA A 104 -15.94 -1.77 17.30
C ALA A 104 -17.00 -1.23 18.27
N ARG A 105 -16.59 -0.51 19.33
CA ARG A 105 -17.51 0.12 20.32
C ARG A 105 -18.42 1.16 19.70
N VAL A 106 -17.88 2.03 18.84
CA VAL A 106 -18.68 3.07 18.17
C VAL A 106 -19.64 2.45 17.16
N LEU A 107 -19.17 1.49 16.35
CA LEU A 107 -20.02 0.77 15.40
C LEU A 107 -21.20 0.10 16.11
N ALA A 108 -20.93 -0.66 17.17
CA ALA A 108 -21.93 -1.37 17.95
C ALA A 108 -22.97 -0.40 18.55
N ALA A 109 -22.53 0.72 19.15
CA ALA A 109 -23.42 1.75 19.68
C ALA A 109 -24.30 2.42 18.61
N ASN A 110 -23.92 2.32 17.35
CA ASN A 110 -24.68 2.80 16.20
C ASN A 110 -25.49 1.69 15.50
N GLY A 111 -25.56 0.47 16.05
CA GLY A 111 -26.32 -0.65 15.48
C GLY A 111 -25.65 -1.29 14.27
N VAL A 112 -24.34 -1.11 14.11
CA VAL A 112 -23.54 -1.76 13.07
C VAL A 112 -22.82 -2.94 13.70
N THR A 113 -23.04 -4.17 13.18
CA THR A 113 -22.31 -5.35 13.64
C THR A 113 -20.85 -5.25 13.27
N ALA A 114 -19.96 -5.32 14.27
CA ALA A 114 -18.52 -5.24 14.09
C ALA A 114 -17.90 -6.65 14.15
N TYR A 115 -17.24 -7.06 13.07
CA TYR A 115 -16.42 -8.27 13.00
C TYR A 115 -14.97 -7.87 13.23
N LEU A 116 -14.40 -8.22 14.38
CA LEU A 116 -13.06 -7.81 14.80
C LEU A 116 -12.11 -9.01 14.80
N TYR A 117 -10.97 -8.91 14.15
CA TYR A 117 -9.91 -9.90 14.31
C TYR A 117 -9.39 -9.91 15.76
N PRO A 118 -9.25 -11.09 16.39
CA PRO A 118 -8.81 -11.21 17.78
C PRO A 118 -7.33 -10.83 17.98
N ARG A 119 -6.55 -10.89 16.92
CA ARG A 119 -5.14 -10.51 16.84
C ARG A 119 -4.87 -9.64 15.61
N LEU A 120 -3.67 -9.10 15.52
CA LEU A 120 -3.24 -8.37 14.32
C LEU A 120 -3.26 -9.30 13.09
N GLU A 121 -3.77 -8.80 11.98
CA GLU A 121 -3.86 -9.55 10.72
C GLU A 121 -3.56 -8.64 9.52
N PRO A 122 -3.07 -9.22 8.41
CA PRO A 122 -2.76 -8.49 7.19
C PRO A 122 -3.93 -7.70 6.60
N THR A 123 -3.63 -6.57 5.96
CA THR A 123 -4.61 -5.79 5.18
C THR A 123 -5.38 -6.65 4.16
N PRO A 124 -4.78 -7.57 3.38
CA PRO A 124 -5.55 -8.43 2.49
C PRO A 124 -6.51 -9.38 3.21
N ALA A 125 -6.20 -9.83 4.42
CA ALA A 125 -7.14 -10.61 5.22
C ALA A 125 -8.39 -9.79 5.60
N LEU A 126 -8.25 -8.46 5.82
CA LEU A 126 -9.41 -7.58 5.98
C LEU A 126 -10.24 -7.50 4.69
N SER A 127 -9.60 -7.26 3.54
CA SER A 127 -10.30 -7.22 2.24
C SER A 127 -11.11 -8.50 2.00
N TRP A 128 -10.53 -9.65 2.33
CA TRP A 128 -11.22 -10.93 2.32
C TRP A 128 -12.40 -10.99 3.30
N ALA A 129 -12.22 -10.62 4.56
CA ALA A 129 -13.24 -10.68 5.61
C ALA A 129 -14.45 -9.79 5.29
N VAL A 130 -14.25 -8.61 4.68
CA VAL A 130 -15.33 -7.75 4.22
C VAL A 130 -16.26 -8.50 3.27
N ARG A 131 -15.71 -9.20 2.30
CA ARG A 131 -16.46 -9.99 1.31
C ARG A 131 -17.05 -11.26 1.93
N TYR A 132 -16.28 -11.95 2.76
CA TYR A 132 -16.67 -13.20 3.41
C TYR A 132 -17.90 -13.04 4.31
N TYR A 133 -17.97 -11.95 5.09
CA TYR A 133 -19.10 -11.65 5.96
C TYR A 133 -20.19 -10.76 5.32
N GLY A 134 -20.02 -10.36 4.06
CA GLY A 134 -20.93 -9.43 3.37
C GLY A 134 -21.06 -8.10 4.10
N CYS A 135 -19.94 -7.52 4.50
CA CYS A 135 -19.90 -6.24 5.21
C CYS A 135 -20.20 -5.07 4.27
N GLY A 136 -20.79 -3.99 4.80
CA GLY A 136 -20.94 -2.73 4.07
C GLY A 136 -19.66 -1.90 4.09
N ALA A 137 -18.75 -2.17 5.03
CA ALA A 137 -17.43 -1.54 5.10
C ALA A 137 -16.40 -2.44 5.77
N GLY A 138 -15.12 -2.09 5.62
CA GLY A 138 -14.01 -2.58 6.39
C GLY A 138 -13.16 -1.46 6.95
N VAL A 139 -12.46 -1.72 8.05
CA VAL A 139 -11.50 -0.80 8.66
C VAL A 139 -10.21 -1.52 8.94
N CYS A 140 -9.08 -1.01 8.40
CA CYS A 140 -7.74 -1.42 8.80
C CYS A 140 -7.06 -0.31 9.60
N VAL A 141 -6.72 -0.59 10.85
CA VAL A 141 -5.98 0.35 11.69
C VAL A 141 -4.49 0.15 11.45
N THR A 142 -3.92 0.97 10.60
CA THR A 142 -2.53 0.91 10.15
C THR A 142 -2.09 2.22 9.51
N ALA A 143 -0.79 2.51 9.60
CA ALA A 143 -0.13 3.53 8.77
C ALA A 143 0.86 2.90 7.77
N SER A 144 0.67 1.60 7.42
CA SER A 144 1.54 0.85 6.51
C SER A 144 3.01 0.96 6.94
N HIS A 145 3.89 1.40 6.08
CA HIS A 145 5.34 1.51 6.30
C HIS A 145 5.81 2.85 6.90
N ASN A 146 4.93 3.73 7.37
CA ASN A 146 5.33 4.98 8.01
C ASN A 146 6.12 4.73 9.32
N PRO A 147 6.92 5.70 9.82
CA PRO A 147 7.60 5.60 11.11
C PRO A 147 6.69 5.25 12.28
N ALA A 148 7.27 4.75 13.37
CA ALA A 148 6.56 4.31 14.59
C ALA A 148 5.65 5.38 15.21
N ALA A 149 6.00 6.66 15.05
CA ALA A 149 5.21 7.79 15.55
C ALA A 149 3.85 7.95 14.84
N TYR A 150 3.62 7.28 13.71
CA TYR A 150 2.39 7.38 12.93
C TYR A 150 1.45 6.21 13.19
N ASN A 151 0.14 6.49 13.11
CA ASN A 151 -0.88 5.48 12.92
C ASN A 151 -1.93 5.98 11.91
N GLY A 152 -2.88 5.13 11.54
CA GLY A 152 -3.89 5.47 10.56
C GLY A 152 -5.15 4.63 10.69
N TYR A 153 -6.11 4.93 9.81
CA TYR A 153 -7.43 4.33 9.80
C TYR A 153 -7.88 4.27 8.34
N LYS A 154 -7.61 3.15 7.65
CA LYS A 154 -8.00 2.92 6.25
C LYS A 154 -9.42 2.37 6.20
N VAL A 155 -10.26 2.88 5.27
CA VAL A 155 -11.64 2.43 5.08
C VAL A 155 -11.78 1.70 3.75
N TYR A 156 -12.49 0.58 3.77
CA TYR A 156 -12.79 -0.31 2.65
C TYR A 156 -14.29 -0.36 2.38
N GLY A 157 -14.67 -0.47 1.12
CA GLY A 157 -16.05 -0.63 0.67
C GLY A 157 -16.54 -2.08 0.74
N PRO A 158 -17.82 -2.34 0.38
CA PRO A 158 -18.42 -3.67 0.45
C PRO A 158 -17.79 -4.69 -0.51
N ASP A 159 -17.08 -4.23 -1.52
CA ASP A 159 -16.32 -5.06 -2.47
C ASP A 159 -14.94 -5.49 -1.93
N GLY A 160 -14.53 -4.97 -0.77
CA GLY A 160 -13.21 -5.22 -0.18
C GLY A 160 -12.10 -4.35 -0.77
N CYS A 161 -12.41 -3.36 -1.62
CA CYS A 161 -11.49 -2.36 -2.11
C CYS A 161 -11.45 -1.14 -1.17
N GLN A 162 -10.34 -0.38 -1.12
CA GLN A 162 -10.38 0.94 -0.48
C GLN A 162 -11.47 1.79 -1.14
N ILE A 163 -12.20 2.56 -0.32
CA ILE A 163 -13.34 3.34 -0.80
C ILE A 163 -12.96 4.32 -1.92
N THR A 164 -13.89 4.55 -2.83
CA THR A 164 -13.75 5.54 -3.92
C THR A 164 -13.62 6.96 -3.38
N LEU A 165 -13.19 7.89 -4.22
CA LEU A 165 -13.11 9.31 -3.83
C LEU A 165 -14.48 9.87 -3.43
N GLU A 166 -15.54 9.49 -4.15
CA GLU A 166 -16.92 9.90 -3.86
C GLU A 166 -17.37 9.39 -2.48
N ALA A 167 -17.12 8.11 -2.18
CA ALA A 167 -17.44 7.53 -0.88
C ALA A 167 -16.61 8.17 0.23
N ALA A 168 -15.33 8.48 -0.01
CA ALA A 168 -14.47 9.17 0.95
C ALA A 168 -14.97 10.57 1.27
N ASP A 169 -15.42 11.33 0.27
CA ASP A 169 -16.03 12.64 0.46
C ASP A 169 -17.34 12.56 1.26
N ALA A 170 -18.18 11.56 0.97
CA ALA A 170 -19.41 11.33 1.72
C ALA A 170 -19.13 10.99 3.19
N VAL A 171 -18.20 10.09 3.46
CA VAL A 171 -17.74 9.74 4.83
C VAL A 171 -17.19 10.99 5.52
N SER A 172 -16.34 11.77 4.84
CA SER A 172 -15.73 13.00 5.39
C SER A 172 -16.78 14.02 5.83
N LYS A 173 -17.86 14.21 5.04
CA LYS A 173 -18.99 15.08 5.41
C LYS A 173 -19.65 14.62 6.71
N HIS A 174 -19.90 13.32 6.88
CA HIS A 174 -20.48 12.78 8.11
C HIS A 174 -19.52 12.90 9.30
N ILE A 175 -18.20 12.74 9.10
CA ILE A 175 -17.19 13.00 10.13
C ILE A 175 -17.24 14.46 10.57
N GLY A 176 -17.30 15.39 9.60
CA GLY A 176 -17.39 16.85 9.87
C GLY A 176 -18.61 17.26 10.67
N ALA A 177 -19.72 16.53 10.56
CA ALA A 177 -20.95 16.79 11.30
C ALA A 177 -20.91 16.30 12.77
N ALA A 178 -19.94 15.44 13.14
CA ALA A 178 -19.81 14.91 14.49
C ALA A 178 -18.81 15.71 15.32
N ASP A 179 -19.15 16.03 16.57
CA ASP A 179 -18.21 16.60 17.55
C ASP A 179 -17.33 15.49 18.15
N HIS A 180 -16.09 15.83 18.55
CA HIS A 180 -15.14 14.86 19.11
C HIS A 180 -15.60 14.26 20.46
N PHE A 181 -16.39 14.99 21.25
CA PHE A 181 -16.82 14.59 22.59
C PHE A 181 -18.31 14.25 22.63
N ASP A 182 -19.16 15.17 22.19
CA ASP A 182 -20.61 15.08 22.34
C ASP A 182 -21.31 14.42 21.14
N GLY A 183 -20.63 14.29 20.00
CA GLY A 183 -21.16 13.75 18.76
C GLY A 183 -20.97 12.25 18.54
N VAL A 184 -20.36 11.53 19.48
CA VAL A 184 -19.99 10.12 19.34
C VAL A 184 -20.76 9.23 20.31
N ARG A 185 -21.40 8.18 19.80
CA ARG A 185 -22.04 7.14 20.60
C ARG A 185 -21.04 6.04 20.93
N LEU A 186 -21.02 5.62 22.20
CA LEU A 186 -20.16 4.55 22.70
C LEU A 186 -20.96 3.54 23.52
N CYS A 187 -20.58 2.26 23.45
CA CYS A 187 -21.06 1.22 24.36
C CYS A 187 -19.89 0.51 25.07
N GLY A 188 -20.21 -0.29 26.07
CA GLY A 188 -19.25 -1.20 26.70
C GLY A 188 -18.78 -2.26 25.71
N PHE A 189 -17.47 -2.50 25.59
CA PHE A 189 -16.97 -3.52 24.67
C PHE A 189 -17.42 -4.95 25.10
N ALA A 190 -17.35 -5.23 26.40
CA ALA A 190 -17.76 -6.54 26.95
C ALA A 190 -19.26 -6.78 26.74
N ASP A 191 -20.09 -5.76 26.94
CA ASP A 191 -21.54 -5.85 26.74
C ASP A 191 -21.85 -6.09 25.27
N ALA A 192 -21.24 -5.32 24.35
CA ALA A 192 -21.42 -5.48 22.91
C ALA A 192 -20.94 -6.84 22.38
N LEU A 193 -19.93 -7.43 23.01
CA LEU A 193 -19.48 -8.80 22.71
C LEU A 193 -20.49 -9.84 23.22
N ALA A 194 -20.98 -9.66 24.45
CA ALA A 194 -22.00 -10.56 25.04
C ALA A 194 -23.32 -10.54 24.24
N ASP A 195 -23.72 -9.35 23.77
CA ASP A 195 -24.92 -9.15 22.93
C ASP A 195 -24.74 -9.64 21.48
N GLY A 196 -23.51 -10.02 21.09
CA GLY A 196 -23.20 -10.52 19.75
C GLY A 196 -23.24 -9.47 18.65
N ILE A 197 -23.26 -8.16 19.00
CA ILE A 197 -23.13 -7.08 18.02
C ILE A 197 -21.66 -6.82 17.67
N VAL A 198 -20.74 -7.08 18.60
CA VAL A 198 -19.31 -7.28 18.31
C VAL A 198 -19.06 -8.79 18.22
N ARG A 199 -18.42 -9.23 17.17
CA ARG A 199 -18.09 -10.65 16.91
C ARG A 199 -16.61 -10.77 16.60
N MET A 200 -15.95 -11.73 17.24
CA MET A 200 -14.59 -12.06 16.87
C MET A 200 -14.59 -12.85 15.57
N ILE A 201 -13.71 -12.47 14.63
CA ILE A 201 -13.48 -13.22 13.39
C ILE A 201 -12.77 -14.53 13.77
N GLY A 202 -13.34 -15.66 13.31
CA GLY A 202 -12.80 -16.98 13.60
C GLY A 202 -11.66 -17.40 12.66
N GLU A 203 -10.97 -18.48 13.04
CA GLU A 203 -9.92 -19.09 12.21
C GLU A 203 -10.48 -19.59 10.86
N ASP A 204 -11.75 -19.96 10.77
CA ASP A 204 -12.43 -20.38 9.54
C ASP A 204 -12.33 -19.33 8.43
N CYS A 205 -12.48 -18.06 8.77
CA CYS A 205 -12.34 -16.96 7.82
C CYS A 205 -10.88 -16.81 7.33
N LEU A 206 -9.91 -16.92 8.25
CA LEU A 206 -8.50 -16.83 7.92
C LEU A 206 -8.02 -18.03 7.09
N GLU A 207 -8.46 -19.25 7.45
CA GLU A 207 -8.19 -20.46 6.67
C GLU A 207 -8.76 -20.34 5.24
N ALA A 208 -10.01 -19.87 5.11
CA ALA A 208 -10.62 -19.64 3.81
C ALA A 208 -9.87 -18.60 2.96
N PHE A 209 -9.29 -17.56 3.60
CA PHE A 209 -8.39 -16.62 2.94
C PHE A 209 -7.12 -17.31 2.44
N LEU A 210 -6.42 -18.06 3.31
CA LEU A 210 -5.20 -18.78 2.94
C LEU A 210 -5.47 -19.81 1.83
N ASP A 211 -6.60 -20.52 1.87
CA ASP A 211 -7.03 -21.43 0.81
C ASP A 211 -7.25 -20.70 -0.53
N ALA A 212 -7.82 -19.48 -0.48
CA ALA A 212 -8.02 -18.66 -1.68
C ALA A 212 -6.69 -18.18 -2.26
N VAL A 213 -5.70 -17.87 -1.41
CA VAL A 213 -4.35 -17.51 -1.83
C VAL A 213 -3.61 -18.73 -2.38
N GLU A 214 -3.66 -19.88 -1.72
CA GLU A 214 -3.01 -21.12 -2.15
C GLU A 214 -3.46 -21.54 -3.54
N ARG A 215 -4.75 -21.39 -3.86
CA ARG A 215 -5.30 -21.64 -5.21
C ARG A 215 -4.73 -20.74 -6.31
N ARG A 216 -3.91 -19.75 -5.99
CA ARG A 216 -3.19 -18.90 -6.98
C ARG A 216 -1.89 -19.51 -7.44
N SER A 217 -1.40 -20.57 -6.79
CA SER A 217 -0.26 -21.36 -7.26
C SER A 217 -0.48 -21.83 -8.71
N VAL A 218 0.56 -21.77 -9.50
CA VAL A 218 0.54 -22.17 -10.94
C VAL A 218 1.56 -23.27 -11.25
N TRP A 219 2.27 -23.76 -10.23
CA TRP A 219 3.24 -24.84 -10.34
C TRP A 219 3.15 -25.78 -9.13
N ASP A 220 3.12 -27.07 -9.40
CA ASP A 220 2.98 -28.17 -8.43
C ASP A 220 4.29 -28.91 -8.11
N GLY A 221 5.42 -28.40 -8.62
CA GLY A 221 6.73 -29.00 -8.39
C GLY A 221 7.24 -28.83 -6.95
N ASP A 222 8.34 -29.56 -6.66
CA ASP A 222 8.94 -29.57 -5.33
C ASP A 222 9.60 -28.22 -4.97
N ARG A 223 9.22 -27.67 -3.81
CA ARG A 223 9.73 -26.40 -3.26
C ARG A 223 10.55 -26.63 -1.98
N SER A 224 10.69 -27.88 -1.52
CA SER A 224 11.30 -28.22 -0.22
C SER A 224 12.78 -27.83 -0.12
N ALA A 225 13.47 -27.77 -1.26
CA ALA A 225 14.88 -27.40 -1.32
C ALA A 225 15.13 -25.88 -1.32
N LEU A 226 14.07 -25.03 -1.37
CA LEU A 226 14.21 -23.59 -1.36
C LEU A 226 14.48 -23.07 0.07
N ARG A 227 15.62 -22.39 0.25
CA ARG A 227 15.99 -21.74 1.52
C ARG A 227 15.56 -20.28 1.52
N VAL A 228 14.65 -19.92 2.41
CA VAL A 228 14.08 -18.58 2.51
C VAL A 228 14.43 -17.93 3.84
N VAL A 229 14.97 -16.72 3.80
CA VAL A 229 14.99 -15.82 4.95
C VAL A 229 13.76 -14.91 4.83
N TYR A 230 13.00 -14.78 5.91
CA TYR A 230 11.80 -13.93 5.92
C TYR A 230 11.80 -12.95 7.08
N THR A 231 11.49 -11.69 6.79
CA THR A 231 11.21 -10.67 7.80
C THR A 231 9.81 -10.08 7.62
N PRO A 232 8.93 -10.16 8.63
CA PRO A 232 7.67 -9.43 8.66
C PRO A 232 7.86 -7.96 9.09
N LEU A 233 9.08 -7.45 9.25
CA LEU A 233 9.40 -6.10 9.76
C LEU A 233 8.60 -5.74 11.02
N ASN A 234 8.56 -6.65 11.99
CA ASN A 234 7.77 -6.53 13.23
C ASN A 234 6.25 -6.35 13.01
N GLY A 235 5.75 -6.72 11.84
CA GLY A 235 4.36 -6.50 11.41
C GLY A 235 3.45 -7.73 11.51
N ALA A 236 2.32 -7.67 10.78
CA ALA A 236 1.24 -8.65 10.78
C ALA A 236 1.50 -9.89 9.90
N GLY A 237 2.50 -9.84 9.01
CA GLY A 237 2.69 -10.87 7.99
C GLY A 237 3.16 -12.23 8.50
N ARG A 238 3.77 -12.29 9.69
CA ARG A 238 4.44 -13.49 10.20
C ARG A 238 3.57 -14.74 10.13
N GLU A 239 2.38 -14.68 10.69
CA GLU A 239 1.50 -15.85 10.82
C GLU A 239 1.01 -16.33 9.45
N CYS A 240 0.40 -15.44 8.66
CA CYS A 240 -0.17 -15.80 7.35
C CYS A 240 0.89 -16.28 6.36
N VAL A 241 2.01 -15.57 6.25
CA VAL A 241 3.07 -15.92 5.29
C VAL A 241 3.72 -17.26 5.66
N THR A 242 4.11 -17.46 6.94
CA THR A 242 4.77 -18.71 7.31
C THR A 242 3.84 -19.92 7.23
N ARG A 243 2.54 -19.76 7.56
CA ARG A 243 1.54 -20.83 7.38
C ARG A 243 1.37 -21.19 5.91
N LEU A 244 1.23 -20.18 5.05
CA LEU A 244 1.06 -20.39 3.62
C LEU A 244 2.29 -21.05 2.98
N LEU A 245 3.50 -20.55 3.28
CA LEU A 245 4.74 -21.13 2.75
C LEU A 245 4.88 -22.62 3.14
N ARG A 246 4.54 -22.96 4.38
CA ARG A 246 4.54 -24.37 4.81
C ARG A 246 3.53 -25.22 4.04
N ARG A 247 2.31 -24.69 3.77
CA ARG A 247 1.27 -25.40 2.99
C ARG A 247 1.73 -25.73 1.58
N ILE A 248 2.44 -24.79 0.94
CA ILE A 248 2.96 -25.01 -0.43
C ILE A 248 4.28 -25.77 -0.48
N GLY A 249 4.75 -26.32 0.65
CA GLY A 249 5.95 -27.15 0.71
C GLY A 249 7.27 -26.40 0.85
N VAL A 250 7.28 -25.09 1.10
CA VAL A 250 8.47 -24.32 1.47
C VAL A 250 8.68 -24.49 2.98
N THR A 251 9.57 -25.39 3.36
CA THR A 251 9.78 -25.79 4.76
C THR A 251 11.01 -25.19 5.41
N ASP A 252 12.02 -24.79 4.62
CA ASP A 252 13.24 -24.13 5.12
C ASP A 252 13.06 -22.61 5.10
N VAL A 253 12.35 -22.11 6.12
CA VAL A 253 12.07 -20.67 6.32
C VAL A 253 12.71 -20.22 7.63
N THR A 254 13.76 -19.40 7.52
CA THR A 254 14.44 -18.78 8.66
C THR A 254 13.92 -17.36 8.86
N LEU A 255 13.32 -17.09 10.03
CA LEU A 255 12.86 -15.74 10.39
C LEU A 255 14.02 -14.88 10.89
N VAL A 256 14.02 -13.59 10.54
CA VAL A 256 14.96 -12.61 11.13
C VAL A 256 14.57 -12.39 12.59
N PRO A 257 15.39 -12.82 13.58
CA PRO A 257 14.95 -12.91 14.98
C PRO A 257 14.47 -11.58 15.59
N GLU A 258 15.17 -10.48 15.30
CA GLU A 258 14.86 -9.15 15.86
C GLU A 258 13.62 -8.52 15.22
N GLN A 259 13.18 -9.03 14.08
CA GLN A 259 12.04 -8.50 13.31
C GLN A 259 10.85 -9.48 13.24
N ALA A 260 11.00 -10.68 13.80
CA ALA A 260 10.02 -11.76 13.69
C ALA A 260 8.75 -11.52 14.49
N TRP A 261 8.84 -10.83 15.62
CA TRP A 261 7.70 -10.61 16.50
C TRP A 261 7.11 -9.21 16.31
N PRO A 262 5.78 -9.06 16.45
CA PRO A 262 5.13 -7.76 16.37
C PRO A 262 5.69 -6.76 17.39
N ASP A 263 6.14 -5.61 16.90
CA ASP A 263 6.62 -4.50 17.73
C ASP A 263 6.37 -3.16 17.02
N GLY A 264 5.42 -2.38 17.54
CA GLY A 264 5.04 -1.09 16.96
C GLY A 264 6.09 0.02 17.11
N SER A 265 7.17 -0.22 17.85
CA SER A 265 8.29 0.72 17.92
C SER A 265 9.30 0.56 16.78
N PHE A 266 9.26 -0.57 16.05
CA PHE A 266 10.16 -0.90 14.95
C PHE A 266 11.65 -0.66 15.29
N PRO A 267 12.19 -1.32 16.33
CA PRO A 267 13.47 -0.93 16.96
C PRO A 267 14.68 -1.08 16.03
N THR A 268 14.58 -1.91 15.00
CA THR A 268 15.67 -2.15 14.04
C THR A 268 15.53 -1.37 12.75
N CYS A 269 14.43 -0.63 12.57
CA CYS A 269 14.07 -0.08 11.27
C CYS A 269 13.15 1.14 11.42
N PRO A 270 13.68 2.37 11.41
CA PRO A 270 12.88 3.60 11.55
C PRO A 270 11.76 3.74 10.50
N TYR A 271 11.98 3.19 9.30
CA TYR A 271 11.02 3.10 8.22
C TYR A 271 10.82 1.63 7.84
N PRO A 272 9.79 0.94 8.36
CA PRO A 272 9.57 -0.47 8.09
C PRO A 272 8.99 -0.69 6.68
N ASN A 273 9.74 -0.27 5.67
CA ASN A 273 9.38 -0.30 4.26
C ASN A 273 10.29 -1.28 3.51
N PRO A 274 9.78 -2.38 2.95
CA PRO A 274 10.58 -3.36 2.20
C PRO A 274 11.19 -2.81 0.89
N GLU A 275 10.84 -1.59 0.47
CA GLU A 275 11.51 -0.86 -0.62
C GLU A 275 12.90 -0.34 -0.18
N GLU A 276 13.06 -0.12 1.14
CA GLU A 276 14.28 0.48 1.69
C GLU A 276 15.30 -0.62 2.05
N ARG A 277 16.50 -0.53 1.48
CA ARG A 277 17.59 -1.45 1.81
C ARG A 277 17.85 -1.53 3.31
N ALA A 278 17.79 -0.38 4.00
CA ALA A 278 18.02 -0.29 5.44
C ALA A 278 17.03 -1.16 6.26
N ALA A 279 15.79 -1.31 5.78
CA ALA A 279 14.79 -2.17 6.44
C ALA A 279 15.14 -3.66 6.33
N LEU A 280 15.80 -4.05 5.24
CA LEU A 280 16.16 -5.44 4.94
C LEU A 280 17.58 -5.83 5.39
N GLU A 281 18.37 -4.91 5.96
CA GLU A 281 19.80 -5.14 6.25
C GLU A 281 20.03 -6.34 7.20
N ARG A 282 19.17 -6.50 8.22
CA ARG A 282 19.21 -7.68 9.11
C ARG A 282 18.94 -8.98 8.35
N GLY A 283 17.95 -8.95 7.48
CA GLY A 283 17.62 -10.08 6.61
C GLY A 283 18.74 -10.38 5.62
N LEU A 284 19.36 -9.37 5.02
CA LEU A 284 20.51 -9.54 4.11
C LEU A 284 21.72 -10.18 4.82
N ALA A 285 22.02 -9.74 6.05
CA ALA A 285 23.08 -10.35 6.86
C ALA A 285 22.79 -11.84 7.12
N LEU A 286 21.57 -12.16 7.56
CA LEU A 286 21.15 -13.53 7.81
C LEU A 286 21.12 -14.39 6.51
N ALA A 287 20.68 -13.79 5.40
CA ALA A 287 20.68 -14.48 4.11
C ALA A 287 22.09 -14.87 3.63
N ARG A 288 23.10 -13.99 3.86
CA ARG A 288 24.49 -14.30 3.58
C ARG A 288 25.01 -15.45 4.46
N GLU A 289 24.69 -15.41 5.76
CA GLU A 289 25.11 -16.44 6.73
C GLU A 289 24.52 -17.81 6.40
N THR A 290 23.24 -17.85 6.06
CA THR A 290 22.50 -19.09 5.78
C THR A 290 22.59 -19.52 4.31
N HIS A 291 23.23 -18.73 3.45
CA HIS A 291 23.25 -18.95 2.00
C HIS A 291 21.83 -19.14 1.43
N ALA A 292 20.89 -18.28 1.81
CA ALA A 292 19.51 -18.37 1.40
C ALA A 292 19.35 -18.16 -0.12
N ASP A 293 18.41 -18.87 -0.73
CA ASP A 293 18.06 -18.70 -2.14
C ASP A 293 17.19 -17.45 -2.35
N LEU A 294 16.53 -16.98 -1.28
CA LEU A 294 15.61 -15.85 -1.30
C LEU A 294 15.52 -15.18 0.07
N LEU A 295 15.58 -13.85 0.11
CA LEU A 295 15.13 -13.03 1.24
C LEU A 295 13.80 -12.38 0.86
N LEU A 296 12.80 -12.51 1.74
CA LEU A 296 11.53 -11.80 1.67
C LEU A 296 11.37 -10.83 2.83
N GLY A 297 10.78 -9.66 2.57
CA GLY A 297 10.34 -8.71 3.59
C GLY A 297 8.94 -8.20 3.30
N THR A 298 8.07 -8.15 4.32
CA THR A 298 6.75 -7.54 4.22
C THR A 298 6.63 -6.33 5.13
N ASP A 299 5.87 -5.31 4.73
CA ASP A 299 5.61 -4.14 5.58
C ASP A 299 4.65 -4.47 6.74
N PRO A 300 4.48 -3.57 7.72
CA PRO A 300 3.74 -3.88 8.95
C PRO A 300 2.31 -4.37 8.77
N ASP A 301 1.59 -3.91 7.77
CA ASP A 301 0.23 -4.38 7.46
C ASP A 301 0.21 -5.42 6.31
N CYS A 302 1.38 -5.90 5.90
CA CYS A 302 1.59 -7.01 4.99
C CYS A 302 0.81 -6.88 3.67
N ASP A 303 0.80 -5.65 3.13
CA ASP A 303 0.25 -5.38 1.81
C ASP A 303 1.34 -5.22 0.74
N ARG A 304 2.63 -5.03 1.12
CA ARG A 304 3.80 -4.94 0.24
C ARG A 304 4.81 -6.02 0.54
N MET A 305 5.51 -6.46 -0.51
CA MET A 305 6.58 -7.45 -0.41
C MET A 305 7.82 -7.00 -1.19
N GLY A 306 8.96 -6.91 -0.49
CA GLY A 306 10.29 -6.78 -1.08
C GLY A 306 11.03 -8.11 -1.09
N ALA A 307 11.96 -8.27 -2.04
CA ALA A 307 12.78 -9.46 -2.15
C ALA A 307 14.23 -9.13 -2.50
N ALA A 308 15.15 -9.95 -1.98
CA ALA A 308 16.53 -9.97 -2.41
C ALA A 308 16.96 -11.39 -2.76
N VAL A 309 17.81 -11.51 -3.77
CA VAL A 309 18.21 -12.77 -4.39
C VAL A 309 19.71 -12.83 -4.60
N PRO A 310 20.34 -14.01 -4.61
CA PRO A 310 21.76 -14.17 -4.88
C PRO A 310 22.14 -13.62 -6.26
N ASP A 311 23.19 -12.77 -6.29
CA ASP A 311 23.74 -12.20 -7.51
C ASP A 311 25.25 -11.90 -7.32
N GLY A 312 26.12 -12.51 -8.13
CA GLY A 312 27.56 -12.22 -8.17
C GLY A 312 28.32 -12.40 -6.86
N GLY A 313 27.83 -13.24 -5.93
CA GLY A 313 28.46 -13.48 -4.61
C GLY A 313 27.91 -12.60 -3.48
N ASP A 314 26.96 -11.74 -3.75
CA ASP A 314 26.16 -10.96 -2.77
C ASP A 314 24.66 -11.10 -3.09
N TYR A 315 23.82 -10.24 -2.53
CA TYR A 315 22.37 -10.19 -2.75
C TYR A 315 21.97 -8.90 -3.45
N ARG A 316 21.21 -9.05 -4.54
CA ARG A 316 20.55 -7.98 -5.28
C ARG A 316 19.11 -7.82 -4.75
N LEU A 317 18.74 -6.60 -4.37
CA LEU A 317 17.34 -6.25 -4.13
C LEU A 317 16.65 -6.09 -5.48
N LEU A 318 15.54 -6.79 -5.66
CA LEU A 318 14.68 -6.61 -6.81
C LEU A 318 13.75 -5.41 -6.54
N THR A 319 13.69 -4.49 -7.48
CA THR A 319 12.74 -3.37 -7.40
C THR A 319 11.30 -3.86 -7.60
N GLY A 320 10.32 -3.05 -7.17
CA GLY A 320 8.90 -3.39 -7.39
C GLY A 320 8.55 -3.56 -8.87
N ASN A 321 9.20 -2.80 -9.74
CA ASN A 321 9.07 -2.95 -11.19
C ASN A 321 9.65 -4.28 -11.71
N GLU A 322 10.86 -4.64 -11.29
CA GLU A 322 11.50 -5.91 -11.68
C GLU A 322 10.69 -7.11 -11.19
N MET A 323 10.29 -7.12 -9.91
CA MET A 323 9.45 -8.18 -9.35
C MET A 323 8.09 -8.25 -10.07
N GLY A 324 7.48 -7.10 -10.38
CA GLY A 324 6.20 -7.03 -11.10
C GLY A 324 6.27 -7.69 -12.48
N VAL A 325 7.31 -7.42 -13.27
CA VAL A 325 7.48 -8.03 -14.60
C VAL A 325 7.92 -9.48 -14.52
N LEU A 326 8.75 -9.87 -13.54
CA LEU A 326 9.10 -11.28 -13.28
C LEU A 326 7.86 -12.11 -12.97
N LEU A 327 7.00 -11.63 -12.05
CA LEU A 327 5.77 -12.32 -11.70
C LEU A 327 4.78 -12.37 -12.88
N LEU A 328 4.68 -11.29 -13.67
CA LEU A 328 3.82 -11.26 -14.85
C LEU A 328 4.28 -12.29 -15.88
N ASP A 329 5.58 -12.30 -16.24
CA ASP A 329 6.15 -13.27 -17.20
C ASP A 329 5.98 -14.71 -16.68
N TYR A 330 6.30 -14.95 -15.40
CA TYR A 330 6.16 -16.25 -14.77
C TYR A 330 4.74 -16.79 -14.83
N LEU A 331 3.76 -15.98 -14.40
CA LEU A 331 2.34 -16.38 -14.44
C LEU A 331 1.86 -16.66 -15.85
N CYS A 332 2.23 -15.81 -16.81
CA CYS A 332 1.86 -16.00 -18.20
C CYS A 332 2.46 -17.28 -18.78
N ARG A 333 3.74 -17.49 -18.56
CA ARG A 333 4.46 -18.67 -19.02
C ARG A 333 3.86 -19.95 -18.44
N ARG A 334 3.70 -20.01 -17.11
CA ARG A 334 3.17 -21.21 -16.44
C ARG A 334 1.75 -21.53 -16.86
N ARG A 335 0.87 -20.51 -16.96
CA ARG A 335 -0.51 -20.70 -17.40
C ARG A 335 -0.60 -21.11 -18.86
N SER A 336 0.27 -20.58 -19.72
CA SER A 336 0.34 -21.01 -21.12
C SER A 336 0.80 -22.48 -21.23
N GLU A 337 1.85 -22.87 -20.51
CA GLU A 337 2.36 -24.24 -20.50
C GLU A 337 1.34 -25.24 -19.92
N ASN A 338 0.59 -24.83 -18.90
CA ASN A 338 -0.45 -25.66 -18.26
C ASN A 338 -1.80 -25.63 -18.99
N GLY A 339 -1.96 -24.82 -20.04
CA GLY A 339 -3.26 -24.64 -20.73
C GLY A 339 -4.33 -23.98 -19.88
N THR A 340 -3.94 -23.18 -18.84
CA THR A 340 -4.86 -22.51 -17.90
C THR A 340 -4.90 -21.00 -18.09
N MET A 341 -4.37 -20.48 -19.21
CA MET A 341 -4.46 -19.06 -19.54
C MET A 341 -5.92 -18.68 -19.79
N PRO A 342 -6.45 -17.64 -19.11
CA PRO A 342 -7.81 -17.18 -19.40
C PRO A 342 -7.99 -16.73 -20.84
N ALA A 343 -9.19 -16.83 -21.37
CA ALA A 343 -9.53 -16.18 -22.62
C ALA A 343 -9.47 -14.65 -22.44
N ARG A 344 -8.77 -13.94 -23.35
CA ARG A 344 -8.58 -12.48 -23.29
C ARG A 344 -8.06 -12.01 -21.91
N PRO A 345 -6.90 -12.50 -21.45
CA PRO A 345 -6.39 -12.21 -20.11
C PRO A 345 -6.11 -10.71 -19.93
N VAL A 346 -6.33 -10.22 -18.71
CA VAL A 346 -6.12 -8.82 -18.34
C VAL A 346 -5.06 -8.74 -17.23
N ALA A 347 -4.05 -7.92 -17.46
CA ALA A 347 -3.14 -7.47 -16.40
C ALA A 347 -3.34 -5.96 -16.16
N VAL A 348 -3.08 -5.50 -14.94
CA VAL A 348 -3.28 -4.09 -14.56
C VAL A 348 -2.03 -3.55 -13.88
N THR A 349 -1.58 -2.35 -14.28
CA THR A 349 -0.49 -1.65 -13.59
C THR A 349 -0.72 -0.14 -13.63
N THR A 350 0.19 0.64 -13.01
CA THR A 350 0.02 2.09 -12.96
C THR A 350 0.72 2.80 -14.13
N ILE A 351 0.34 4.05 -14.37
CA ILE A 351 1.02 4.91 -15.38
C ILE A 351 2.49 5.15 -15.05
N VAL A 352 2.88 5.08 -13.77
CA VAL A 352 4.26 5.32 -13.31
C VAL A 352 5.11 4.05 -13.25
N SER A 353 4.48 2.87 -13.36
CA SER A 353 5.19 1.59 -13.42
C SER A 353 5.91 1.41 -14.76
N THR A 354 6.84 0.46 -14.77
CA THR A 354 7.72 0.20 -15.93
C THR A 354 6.95 -0.08 -17.22
N ASP A 355 7.47 0.45 -18.34
CA ASP A 355 6.95 0.16 -19.68
C ASP A 355 7.38 -1.23 -20.19
N MET A 356 8.27 -1.94 -19.49
CA MET A 356 8.58 -3.34 -19.77
C MET A 356 7.34 -4.24 -19.67
N ALA A 357 6.38 -3.86 -18.82
CA ALA A 357 5.09 -4.56 -18.71
C ALA A 357 4.31 -4.59 -20.04
N ASP A 358 4.42 -3.54 -20.88
CA ASP A 358 3.79 -3.52 -22.21
C ASP A 358 4.43 -4.56 -23.13
N ALA A 359 5.77 -4.67 -23.10
CA ALA A 359 6.50 -5.65 -23.90
C ALA A 359 6.16 -7.09 -23.51
N VAL A 360 6.09 -7.37 -22.19
CA VAL A 360 5.68 -8.68 -21.68
C VAL A 360 4.23 -8.98 -22.05
N ALA A 361 3.32 -8.03 -21.85
CA ALA A 361 1.91 -8.20 -22.19
C ALA A 361 1.70 -8.46 -23.69
N ALA A 362 2.37 -7.70 -24.54
CA ALA A 362 2.32 -7.90 -26.00
C ALA A 362 2.83 -9.29 -26.41
N HIS A 363 3.89 -9.78 -25.78
CA HIS A 363 4.45 -11.11 -26.06
C HIS A 363 3.45 -12.24 -25.79
N TYR A 364 2.64 -12.13 -24.72
CA TYR A 364 1.67 -13.15 -24.33
C TYR A 364 0.23 -12.86 -24.80
N GLY A 365 0.01 -11.77 -25.55
CA GLY A 365 -1.32 -11.38 -26.02
C GLY A 365 -2.28 -10.96 -24.91
N ILE A 366 -1.77 -10.28 -23.86
CA ILE A 366 -2.52 -9.83 -22.69
C ILE A 366 -3.00 -8.40 -22.90
N GLU A 367 -4.24 -8.11 -22.52
CA GLU A 367 -4.74 -6.75 -22.36
C GLU A 367 -4.09 -6.12 -21.13
N LEU A 368 -3.16 -5.17 -21.31
CA LEU A 368 -2.57 -4.42 -20.23
C LEU A 368 -3.36 -3.11 -20.01
N ARG A 369 -3.98 -2.98 -18.84
CA ARG A 369 -4.65 -1.75 -18.43
C ARG A 369 -3.72 -0.93 -17.54
N ARG A 370 -3.67 0.39 -17.77
CA ARG A 370 -2.92 1.32 -16.94
C ARG A 370 -3.87 2.20 -16.15
N THR A 371 -3.61 2.33 -14.83
CA THR A 371 -4.41 3.14 -13.92
C THR A 371 -3.57 4.28 -13.33
N LEU A 372 -4.22 5.21 -12.63
CA LEU A 372 -3.52 6.14 -11.75
C LEU A 372 -2.84 5.37 -10.61
N THR A 373 -1.91 6.04 -9.91
CA THR A 373 -1.21 5.48 -8.75
C THR A 373 -2.17 5.24 -7.59
N GLY A 374 -2.09 4.07 -7.00
CA GLY A 374 -2.91 3.61 -5.87
C GLY A 374 -3.67 2.34 -6.23
N PHE A 375 -3.42 1.29 -5.45
CA PHE A 375 -3.93 -0.06 -5.75
C PHE A 375 -5.47 -0.14 -5.80
N LYS A 376 -6.15 0.83 -5.18
CA LYS A 376 -7.62 0.95 -5.29
C LYS A 376 -8.10 1.05 -6.74
N PHE A 377 -7.33 1.68 -7.63
CA PHE A 377 -7.67 1.74 -9.05
C PHE A 377 -7.46 0.38 -9.75
N ILE A 378 -6.49 -0.42 -9.28
CA ILE A 378 -6.35 -1.81 -9.73
C ILE A 378 -7.53 -2.65 -9.21
N GLY A 379 -7.89 -2.48 -7.94
CA GLY A 379 -9.08 -3.12 -7.36
C GLY A 379 -10.38 -2.76 -8.08
N GLU A 380 -10.51 -1.50 -8.52
CA GLU A 380 -11.66 -1.03 -9.32
C GLU A 380 -11.74 -1.73 -10.68
N GLN A 381 -10.60 -1.96 -11.36
CA GLN A 381 -10.55 -2.73 -12.61
C GLN A 381 -10.99 -4.19 -12.42
N ILE A 382 -10.66 -4.80 -11.28
CA ILE A 382 -11.19 -6.13 -10.93
C ILE A 382 -12.71 -6.06 -10.71
N GLY A 383 -13.19 -5.02 -10.04
CA GLY A 383 -14.62 -4.77 -9.84
C GLY A 383 -15.39 -4.54 -11.16
N GLU A 384 -14.79 -3.89 -12.15
CA GLU A 384 -15.36 -3.75 -13.49
C GLU A 384 -15.51 -5.09 -14.19
N LEU A 385 -14.47 -5.94 -14.14
CA LEU A 385 -14.54 -7.30 -14.68
C LEU A 385 -15.59 -8.15 -13.95
N GLU A 386 -15.74 -7.99 -12.64
CA GLU A 386 -16.76 -8.69 -11.84
C GLU A 386 -18.18 -8.27 -12.26
N ARG A 387 -18.43 -6.97 -12.44
CA ARG A 387 -19.72 -6.47 -12.92
C ARG A 387 -20.04 -6.91 -14.35
N ALA A 388 -19.03 -7.12 -15.17
CA ALA A 388 -19.17 -7.67 -16.51
C ALA A 388 -19.32 -9.20 -16.57
N GLY A 389 -19.20 -9.91 -15.44
CA GLY A 389 -19.17 -11.38 -15.38
C GLY A 389 -17.90 -11.99 -16.00
N GLU A 390 -16.80 -11.22 -16.05
CA GLU A 390 -15.53 -11.58 -16.70
C GLU A 390 -14.35 -11.64 -15.69
N THR A 391 -14.63 -11.88 -14.40
CA THR A 391 -13.64 -11.82 -13.32
C THR A 391 -12.45 -12.77 -13.56
N GLU A 392 -12.67 -13.89 -14.21
CA GLU A 392 -11.65 -14.90 -14.55
C GLU A 392 -10.59 -14.37 -15.52
N ARG A 393 -10.87 -13.29 -16.26
CA ARG A 393 -9.88 -12.64 -17.13
C ARG A 393 -8.75 -11.95 -16.35
N TYR A 394 -9.00 -11.55 -15.09
CA TYR A 394 -7.98 -10.89 -14.28
C TYR A 394 -6.86 -11.87 -13.91
N LEU A 395 -5.69 -11.60 -14.45
CA LEU A 395 -4.49 -12.42 -14.25
C LEU A 395 -3.63 -11.91 -13.11
N PHE A 396 -3.23 -10.63 -13.19
CA PHE A 396 -2.26 -10.04 -12.29
C PHE A 396 -2.33 -8.50 -12.29
N GLY A 397 -2.06 -7.90 -11.13
CA GLY A 397 -1.86 -6.46 -11.02
C GLY A 397 -0.69 -6.13 -10.12
N PHE A 398 0.03 -5.03 -10.42
CA PHE A 398 1.15 -4.58 -9.60
C PHE A 398 1.37 -3.07 -9.68
N GLU A 399 2.01 -2.55 -8.64
CA GLU A 399 2.55 -1.20 -8.55
C GLU A 399 4.07 -1.25 -8.36
N GLU A 400 4.77 -0.22 -8.86
CA GLU A 400 6.20 -0.03 -8.67
C GLU A 400 6.59 0.03 -7.18
N SER A 401 5.65 0.38 -6.32
CA SER A 401 5.81 0.49 -4.87
C SER A 401 5.57 -0.83 -4.14
N TYR A 402 6.02 -1.95 -4.75
CA TYR A 402 6.07 -3.28 -4.12
C TYR A 402 4.70 -3.89 -3.77
N GLY A 403 3.64 -3.44 -4.40
CA GLY A 403 2.29 -4.00 -4.28
C GLY A 403 1.95 -4.93 -5.43
N TYR A 404 1.45 -6.14 -5.13
CA TYR A 404 1.13 -7.18 -6.12
C TYR A 404 -0.15 -7.90 -5.74
N LEU A 405 -0.89 -8.38 -6.75
CA LEU A 405 -2.05 -9.25 -6.57
C LEU A 405 -2.27 -10.14 -7.80
N SER A 406 -2.34 -11.45 -7.61
CA SER A 406 -2.81 -12.38 -8.63
C SER A 406 -4.18 -12.92 -8.27
N GLY A 407 -5.10 -12.84 -9.22
CA GLY A 407 -6.48 -13.30 -9.03
C GLY A 407 -7.35 -12.38 -8.17
N PRO A 408 -8.66 -12.60 -8.19
CA PRO A 408 -9.65 -11.65 -7.69
C PRO A 408 -10.15 -11.95 -6.28
N HIS A 409 -9.39 -12.67 -5.45
CA HIS A 409 -9.84 -13.08 -4.10
C HIS A 409 -9.96 -11.90 -3.14
N VAL A 410 -9.09 -10.90 -3.28
CA VAL A 410 -9.13 -9.61 -2.56
C VAL A 410 -9.11 -8.44 -3.54
N ARG A 411 -9.17 -7.20 -3.03
CA ARG A 411 -9.23 -5.98 -3.85
C ARG A 411 -8.17 -4.95 -3.46
N ASP A 412 -7.14 -5.38 -2.74
CA ASP A 412 -5.96 -4.58 -2.41
C ASP A 412 -4.71 -5.42 -2.64
N LYS A 413 -3.53 -4.81 -2.50
CA LYS A 413 -2.23 -5.48 -2.51
C LYS A 413 -2.22 -6.64 -1.51
N ASP A 414 -1.63 -7.74 -1.90
CA ASP A 414 -1.56 -8.93 -1.06
C ASP A 414 -0.12 -9.47 -1.02
N ALA A 415 0.59 -9.12 0.05
CA ALA A 415 1.96 -9.61 0.25
C ALA A 415 1.99 -11.10 0.61
N VAL A 416 0.90 -11.68 1.12
CA VAL A 416 0.79 -13.13 1.37
C VAL A 416 0.76 -13.88 0.03
N ASN A 417 -0.05 -13.39 -0.92
CA ASN A 417 -0.09 -13.89 -2.30
C ASN A 417 1.25 -13.66 -3.03
N ALA A 418 1.84 -12.48 -2.89
CA ALA A 418 3.13 -12.18 -3.51
C ALA A 418 4.25 -13.08 -2.98
N ALA A 419 4.28 -13.37 -1.67
CA ALA A 419 5.26 -14.28 -1.05
C ALA A 419 5.11 -15.71 -1.59
N LEU A 420 3.87 -16.22 -1.72
CA LEU A 420 3.61 -17.52 -2.38
C LEU A 420 4.22 -17.56 -3.76
N LEU A 421 3.85 -16.60 -4.62
CA LEU A 421 4.28 -16.58 -6.02
C LEU A 421 5.78 -16.36 -6.18
N CYS A 422 6.38 -15.52 -5.33
CA CYS A 422 7.82 -15.28 -5.35
C CYS A 422 8.61 -16.55 -4.96
N CYS A 423 8.19 -17.25 -3.89
CA CYS A 423 8.82 -18.53 -3.51
C CYS A 423 8.63 -19.62 -4.57
N GLU A 424 7.43 -19.72 -5.12
CA GLU A 424 7.13 -20.66 -6.18
C GLU A 424 7.98 -20.40 -7.43
N MET A 425 8.06 -19.15 -7.88
CA MET A 425 8.87 -18.72 -9.00
C MET A 425 10.35 -18.98 -8.74
N ALA A 426 10.85 -18.67 -7.54
CA ALA A 426 12.24 -18.92 -7.17
C ALA A 426 12.59 -20.42 -7.20
N ALA A 427 11.72 -21.27 -6.66
CA ALA A 427 11.89 -22.72 -6.69
C ALA A 427 11.85 -23.26 -8.13
N TRP A 428 10.96 -22.74 -8.97
CA TRP A 428 10.83 -23.13 -10.37
C TRP A 428 12.07 -22.77 -11.19
N TYR A 429 12.62 -21.55 -11.03
CA TYR A 429 13.87 -21.15 -11.70
C TYR A 429 15.08 -21.92 -11.14
N ARG A 430 15.13 -22.14 -9.83
CA ARG A 430 16.17 -22.94 -9.19
C ARG A 430 16.23 -24.37 -9.74
N ALA A 431 15.08 -24.98 -9.99
CA ALA A 431 15.01 -26.31 -10.63
C ALA A 431 15.61 -26.33 -12.05
N GLN A 432 15.74 -25.16 -12.69
CA GLN A 432 16.38 -24.97 -13.99
C GLN A 432 17.83 -24.48 -13.87
N GLY A 433 18.39 -24.41 -12.65
CA GLY A 433 19.75 -23.94 -12.39
C GLY A 433 19.93 -22.43 -12.49
N MET A 434 18.84 -21.64 -12.35
CA MET A 434 18.85 -20.18 -12.44
C MET A 434 18.44 -19.52 -11.13
N THR A 435 19.02 -18.37 -10.83
CA THR A 435 18.50 -17.45 -9.79
C THR A 435 17.47 -16.49 -10.38
N LEU A 436 16.70 -15.80 -9.52
CA LEU A 436 15.77 -14.75 -10.01
C LEU A 436 16.53 -13.53 -10.57
N ALA A 437 17.77 -13.26 -10.14
CA ALA A 437 18.62 -12.25 -10.76
C ALA A 437 18.91 -12.59 -12.22
N GLN A 438 19.33 -13.84 -12.48
CA GLN A 438 19.58 -14.33 -13.84
C GLN A 438 18.30 -14.39 -14.68
N ALA A 439 17.15 -14.73 -14.06
CA ALA A 439 15.86 -14.69 -14.73
C ALA A 439 15.50 -13.25 -15.16
N MET A 440 15.76 -12.25 -14.32
CA MET A 440 15.55 -10.84 -14.66
C MET A 440 16.47 -10.37 -15.78
N ASP A 441 17.72 -10.77 -15.75
CA ASP A 441 18.69 -10.46 -16.80
C ASP A 441 18.25 -11.08 -18.16
N ALA A 442 17.74 -12.31 -18.14
CA ALA A 442 17.17 -12.94 -19.35
C ALA A 442 15.91 -12.19 -19.87
N LEU A 443 15.09 -11.62 -18.99
CA LEU A 443 13.99 -10.76 -19.43
C LEU A 443 14.49 -9.46 -20.05
N TYR A 444 15.55 -8.85 -19.49
CA TYR A 444 16.19 -7.67 -20.09
C TYR A 444 16.77 -7.97 -21.47
N GLU A 445 17.44 -9.09 -21.64
CA GLU A 445 17.94 -9.54 -22.96
C GLU A 445 16.81 -9.73 -23.97
N LYS A 446 15.67 -10.28 -23.52
CA LYS A 446 14.53 -10.59 -24.37
C LYS A 446 13.72 -9.35 -24.77
N PHE A 447 13.49 -8.42 -23.84
CA PHE A 447 12.54 -7.31 -24.01
C PHE A 447 13.22 -5.93 -24.09
N GLY A 448 14.53 -5.84 -23.89
CA GLY A 448 15.28 -4.58 -23.75
C GLY A 448 15.48 -4.19 -22.28
N TYR A 449 16.38 -3.25 -22.06
CA TYR A 449 16.79 -2.82 -20.72
C TYR A 449 15.99 -1.59 -20.29
N TYR A 450 15.22 -1.74 -19.22
CA TYR A 450 14.38 -0.69 -18.65
C TYR A 450 14.93 -0.25 -17.30
N ARG A 451 15.25 1.03 -17.17
CA ARG A 451 15.65 1.67 -15.91
C ARG A 451 14.52 2.54 -15.40
N ASN A 452 14.13 2.34 -14.14
CA ASN A 452 13.10 3.13 -13.48
C ASN A 452 13.66 3.74 -12.20
N GLU A 453 13.45 5.05 -11.99
CA GLU A 453 13.94 5.77 -10.82
C GLU A 453 12.87 6.71 -10.28
N LEU A 454 12.88 6.92 -8.98
CA LEU A 454 12.02 7.89 -8.29
C LEU A 454 12.88 8.97 -7.65
N GLN A 455 12.54 10.24 -7.91
CA GLN A 455 13.05 11.39 -7.19
C GLN A 455 11.92 12.04 -6.40
N SER A 456 12.19 12.33 -5.13
CA SER A 456 11.27 13.08 -4.27
C SER A 456 11.89 14.44 -3.96
N VAL A 457 11.24 15.51 -4.41
CA VAL A 457 11.66 16.90 -4.19
C VAL A 457 10.76 17.48 -3.11
N VAL A 458 11.33 17.79 -1.96
CA VAL A 458 10.64 18.45 -0.85
C VAL A 458 10.82 19.96 -0.99
N LEU A 459 9.74 20.70 -0.94
CA LEU A 459 9.72 22.16 -1.02
C LEU A 459 9.42 22.72 0.38
N PRO A 460 10.46 22.96 1.20
CA PRO A 460 10.27 23.38 2.59
C PRO A 460 9.77 24.84 2.66
N GLY A 461 9.08 25.17 3.76
CA GLY A 461 8.55 26.51 4.02
C GLY A 461 7.01 26.55 3.98
N GLU A 462 6.45 27.64 4.50
CA GLU A 462 5.00 27.88 4.53
C GLU A 462 4.41 28.00 3.12
N ASP A 463 5.20 28.47 2.15
CA ASP A 463 4.86 28.61 0.73
C ASP A 463 5.09 27.37 -0.11
N GLY A 464 5.53 26.26 0.49
CA GLY A 464 5.92 25.05 -0.22
C GLY A 464 4.82 24.49 -1.12
N MET A 465 3.55 24.51 -0.68
CA MET A 465 2.40 24.07 -1.48
C MET A 465 2.13 24.97 -2.68
N GLU A 466 2.26 26.30 -2.50
CA GLU A 466 2.08 27.29 -3.57
C GLU A 466 3.20 27.14 -4.62
N ARG A 467 4.44 26.98 -4.18
CA ARG A 467 5.59 26.73 -5.06
C ARG A 467 5.41 25.44 -5.86
N MET A 468 4.94 24.38 -5.22
CA MET A 468 4.64 23.11 -5.88
C MET A 468 3.61 23.29 -7.00
N SER A 469 2.51 24.00 -6.72
CA SER A 469 1.46 24.30 -7.69
C SER A 469 1.98 25.18 -8.84
N ALA A 470 2.80 26.19 -8.53
CA ALA A 470 3.42 27.07 -9.53
C ALA A 470 4.35 26.31 -10.49
N ILE A 471 5.17 25.39 -9.96
CA ILE A 471 6.05 24.54 -10.76
C ILE A 471 5.23 23.71 -11.77
N LEU A 472 4.18 23.04 -11.32
CA LEU A 472 3.34 22.23 -12.21
C LEU A 472 2.61 23.08 -13.26
N THR A 473 2.12 24.26 -12.87
CA THR A 473 1.49 25.21 -13.78
C THR A 473 2.48 25.67 -14.86
N ALA A 474 3.71 25.99 -14.47
CA ALA A 474 4.76 26.38 -15.41
C ALA A 474 5.15 25.25 -16.37
N LEU A 475 5.30 24.02 -15.86
CA LEU A 475 5.58 22.85 -16.69
C LEU A 475 4.48 22.55 -17.70
N ARG A 476 3.21 22.77 -17.35
CA ARG A 476 2.06 22.64 -18.26
C ARG A 476 2.06 23.72 -19.34
N ALA A 477 2.30 24.97 -18.96
CA ALA A 477 2.31 26.11 -19.86
C ALA A 477 3.46 26.05 -20.88
N ALA A 478 4.63 25.57 -20.43
CA ALA A 478 5.84 25.48 -21.26
C ALA A 478 6.61 24.16 -20.99
N PRO A 479 6.08 23.02 -21.48
CA PRO A 479 6.77 21.75 -21.33
C PRO A 479 8.11 21.77 -22.04
N PRO A 480 9.12 21.01 -21.55
CA PRO A 480 10.42 20.95 -22.20
C PRO A 480 10.31 20.44 -23.64
N HIS A 481 11.02 21.04 -24.56
CA HIS A 481 11.12 20.56 -25.94
C HIS A 481 12.01 19.33 -26.07
N THR A 482 12.95 19.17 -25.15
CA THR A 482 13.91 18.05 -25.09
C THR A 482 14.04 17.51 -23.66
N LEU A 483 14.27 16.21 -23.53
CA LEU A 483 14.64 15.50 -22.31
C LEU A 483 15.72 14.48 -22.65
N ALA A 484 16.79 14.44 -21.85
CA ALA A 484 17.97 13.58 -22.09
C ALA A 484 18.54 13.74 -23.53
N GLY A 485 18.52 14.96 -24.08
CA GLY A 485 18.95 15.24 -25.45
C GLY A 485 17.99 14.82 -26.56
N GLU A 486 16.87 14.17 -26.25
CA GLU A 486 15.86 13.72 -27.19
C GLU A 486 14.67 14.69 -27.26
N ARG A 487 14.05 14.81 -28.43
CA ARG A 487 12.83 15.61 -28.58
C ARG A 487 11.68 15.01 -27.80
N VAL A 488 10.95 15.83 -27.03
CA VAL A 488 9.67 15.44 -26.42
C VAL A 488 8.63 15.32 -27.53
N THR A 489 8.13 14.13 -27.70
CA THR A 489 7.17 13.76 -28.75
C THR A 489 5.74 13.74 -28.27
N ARG A 490 5.53 13.59 -26.94
CA ARG A 490 4.21 13.49 -26.33
C ARG A 490 4.20 14.14 -24.95
N VAL A 491 3.19 14.96 -24.71
CA VAL A 491 2.83 15.52 -23.40
C VAL A 491 1.42 15.07 -23.07
N ARG A 492 1.21 14.48 -21.90
CA ARG A 492 -0.09 14.00 -21.43
C ARG A 492 -0.40 14.67 -20.09
N ASP A 493 -1.48 15.40 -20.04
CA ASP A 493 -1.97 16.06 -18.83
C ASP A 493 -3.23 15.36 -18.34
N TYR A 494 -3.16 14.81 -17.13
CA TYR A 494 -4.28 14.09 -16.51
C TYR A 494 -5.19 15.02 -15.70
N LEU A 495 -4.95 16.33 -15.67
CA LEU A 495 -5.70 17.27 -14.83
C LEU A 495 -7.22 17.26 -15.13
N GLY A 496 -7.60 17.07 -16.38
CA GLY A 496 -9.02 16.96 -16.80
C GLY A 496 -9.53 15.54 -16.96
N GLY A 497 -8.73 14.54 -16.60
CA GLY A 497 -8.96 13.14 -16.94
C GLY A 497 -8.46 12.82 -18.36
N LEU A 498 -7.96 11.61 -18.57
CA LEU A 498 -7.37 11.18 -19.84
C LEU A 498 -7.48 9.66 -20.00
N ASP A 499 -7.82 9.20 -21.24
CA ASP A 499 -7.90 7.77 -21.59
C ASP A 499 -8.82 6.95 -20.64
N GLY A 500 -9.92 7.53 -20.19
CA GLY A 500 -10.85 6.90 -19.24
C GLY A 500 -10.41 6.97 -17.78
N LEU A 501 -9.22 7.52 -17.49
CA LEU A 501 -8.76 7.73 -16.13
C LEU A 501 -9.37 9.01 -15.54
N PRO A 502 -9.68 9.03 -14.23
CA PRO A 502 -10.23 10.21 -13.59
C PRO A 502 -9.24 11.37 -13.57
N ALA A 503 -9.77 12.58 -13.34
CA ALA A 503 -8.96 13.79 -13.17
C ALA A 503 -7.91 13.62 -12.06
N SER A 504 -6.66 13.96 -12.36
CA SER A 504 -5.55 13.87 -11.43
C SER A 504 -4.47 14.89 -11.78
N ASP A 505 -3.88 15.50 -10.77
CA ASP A 505 -2.78 16.46 -10.95
C ASP A 505 -1.48 15.74 -11.29
N VAL A 506 -1.39 15.23 -12.53
CA VAL A 506 -0.26 14.46 -13.06
C VAL A 506 0.07 14.95 -14.46
N LEU A 507 1.36 15.11 -14.73
CA LEU A 507 1.88 15.45 -16.06
C LEU A 507 2.88 14.39 -16.52
N GLU A 508 2.68 13.84 -17.73
CA GLU A 508 3.60 12.89 -18.36
C GLU A 508 4.27 13.54 -19.57
N LEU A 509 5.57 13.39 -19.65
CA LEU A 509 6.44 13.82 -20.75
C LEU A 509 7.10 12.59 -21.37
N ARG A 510 7.06 12.43 -22.70
CA ARG A 510 7.70 11.31 -23.41
C ARG A 510 8.59 11.76 -24.55
N THR A 511 9.73 11.10 -24.66
CA THR A 511 10.60 11.08 -25.85
C THR A 511 10.51 9.70 -26.54
N ALA A 512 11.45 9.38 -27.42
CA ALA A 512 11.55 8.03 -28.00
C ALA A 512 11.94 6.97 -26.95
N HIS A 513 12.81 7.31 -25.99
CA HIS A 513 13.36 6.34 -25.04
C HIS A 513 13.14 6.70 -23.57
N VAL A 514 12.64 7.91 -23.28
CA VAL A 514 12.46 8.40 -21.90
C VAL A 514 11.01 8.77 -21.63
N LYS A 515 10.52 8.43 -20.45
CA LYS A 515 9.26 8.89 -19.87
C LYS A 515 9.55 9.55 -18.53
N VAL A 516 9.01 10.74 -18.32
CA VAL A 516 9.03 11.43 -17.02
C VAL A 516 7.60 11.73 -16.61
N ILE A 517 7.22 11.31 -15.39
CA ILE A 517 5.91 11.63 -14.81
C ILE A 517 6.14 12.49 -13.58
N VAL A 518 5.48 13.65 -13.54
CA VAL A 518 5.51 14.59 -12.40
C VAL A 518 4.18 14.55 -11.69
N ARG A 519 4.22 14.29 -10.38
CA ARG A 519 3.04 14.17 -9.53
C ARG A 519 3.27 14.88 -8.19
N PRO A 520 2.38 15.81 -7.77
CA PRO A 520 2.44 16.41 -6.45
C PRO A 520 1.93 15.43 -5.39
N SER A 521 2.38 15.60 -4.15
CA SER A 521 1.74 15.01 -2.98
C SER A 521 0.47 15.80 -2.66
N GLY A 522 -0.63 15.10 -2.33
CA GLY A 522 -1.88 15.75 -1.92
C GLY A 522 -1.86 16.34 -0.51
N THR A 523 -0.87 16.01 0.32
CA THR A 523 -0.85 16.33 1.74
C THR A 523 0.42 17.03 2.22
N GLU A 524 1.49 16.99 1.43
CA GLU A 524 2.80 17.51 1.76
C GLU A 524 3.36 18.35 0.60
N PRO A 525 4.17 19.38 0.86
CA PRO A 525 4.84 20.16 -0.19
C PRO A 525 5.99 19.35 -0.82
N LYS A 526 5.62 18.33 -1.59
CA LYS A 526 6.52 17.33 -2.15
C LYS A 526 6.11 16.96 -3.56
N LEU A 527 7.04 17.07 -4.50
CA LEU A 527 6.89 16.53 -5.86
C LEU A 527 7.56 15.15 -5.96
N LYS A 528 6.88 14.24 -6.61
CA LYS A 528 7.45 12.96 -7.04
C LYS A 528 7.66 12.98 -8.54
N LEU A 529 8.88 12.71 -8.97
CA LEU A 529 9.24 12.56 -10.37
C LEU A 529 9.65 11.11 -10.61
N TYR A 530 8.90 10.45 -11.50
CA TYR A 530 9.17 9.10 -11.94
C TYR A 530 9.86 9.15 -13.29
N TYR A 531 11.09 8.63 -13.35
CA TYR A 531 11.88 8.52 -14.57
C TYR A 531 11.85 7.07 -15.04
N SER A 532 11.58 6.86 -16.30
CA SER A 532 11.66 5.56 -16.95
C SER A 532 12.43 5.73 -18.27
N ALA A 533 13.45 4.92 -18.49
CA ALA A 533 14.17 4.90 -19.74
C ALA A 533 14.35 3.46 -20.23
N HIS A 534 14.38 3.26 -21.54
CA HIS A 534 14.69 1.98 -22.15
C HIS A 534 15.79 2.13 -23.21
N ALA A 535 16.67 1.13 -23.27
CA ALA A 535 17.81 1.14 -24.18
C ALA A 535 18.25 -0.29 -24.51
N ARG A 536 19.34 -0.40 -25.28
CA ARG A 536 19.95 -1.68 -25.64
C ARG A 536 20.80 -2.29 -24.52
N THR A 537 21.25 -1.46 -23.57
CA THR A 537 22.02 -1.86 -22.40
C THR A 537 21.51 -1.16 -21.14
N MET A 538 21.74 -1.74 -19.95
CA MET A 538 21.40 -1.09 -18.68
C MET A 538 22.19 0.20 -18.46
N ALA A 539 23.45 0.26 -18.90
CA ALA A 539 24.28 1.45 -18.79
C ALA A 539 23.71 2.63 -19.61
N GLU A 540 23.25 2.37 -20.84
CA GLU A 540 22.58 3.39 -21.66
C GLU A 540 21.26 3.85 -21.03
N ALA A 541 20.43 2.93 -20.54
CA ALA A 541 19.16 3.27 -19.89
C ALA A 541 19.40 4.11 -18.61
N ALA A 542 20.42 3.78 -17.81
CA ALA A 542 20.81 4.54 -16.64
C ALA A 542 21.33 5.95 -17.01
N ALA A 543 22.12 6.07 -18.07
CA ALA A 543 22.59 7.37 -18.57
C ALA A 543 21.44 8.27 -19.04
N LEU A 544 20.43 7.71 -19.73
CA LEU A 544 19.23 8.45 -20.13
C LEU A 544 18.40 8.90 -18.92
N CYS A 545 18.22 8.07 -17.89
CA CYS A 545 17.55 8.47 -16.65
C CYS A 545 18.30 9.61 -15.95
N ALA A 546 19.63 9.50 -15.84
CA ALA A 546 20.46 10.53 -15.21
C ALA A 546 20.39 11.88 -15.96
N ALA A 547 20.45 11.86 -17.29
CA ALA A 547 20.31 13.06 -18.11
C ALA A 547 18.92 13.69 -17.98
N ALA A 548 17.85 12.87 -18.00
CA ALA A 548 16.48 13.36 -17.80
C ALA A 548 16.29 13.98 -16.41
N ARG A 549 16.90 13.38 -15.39
CA ARG A 549 16.88 13.92 -14.02
C ARG A 549 17.57 15.29 -13.98
N GLN A 550 18.75 15.43 -14.60
CA GLN A 550 19.47 16.69 -14.66
C GLN A 550 18.65 17.78 -15.36
N ASP A 551 18.02 17.45 -16.50
CA ASP A 551 17.16 18.39 -17.23
C ASP A 551 15.96 18.85 -16.40
N MET A 552 15.35 17.93 -15.62
CA MET A 552 14.22 18.27 -14.76
C MET A 552 14.66 19.05 -13.52
N SER A 553 15.76 18.69 -12.84
CA SER A 553 16.30 19.43 -11.69
C SER A 553 16.60 20.89 -12.04
N ALA A 554 17.21 21.16 -13.19
CA ALA A 554 17.46 22.52 -13.66
C ALA A 554 16.16 23.36 -13.83
N ARG A 555 15.03 22.71 -14.14
CA ARG A 555 13.71 23.37 -14.27
C ARG A 555 12.99 23.55 -12.95
N LEU A 556 13.30 22.73 -11.96
CA LEU A 556 12.74 22.83 -10.61
C LEU A 556 13.48 23.85 -9.75
N GLY A 557 14.62 24.38 -10.24
CA GLY A 557 15.45 25.32 -9.51
C GLY A 557 16.31 24.66 -8.42
N GLU A 558 16.64 23.37 -8.60
CA GLU A 558 17.55 22.60 -7.75
C GLU A 558 19.00 22.73 -8.19
#